data_6c54cfffc9884577ed8fcff376317e04
#
_entry.id   6c54cfffc9884577ed8fcff376317e04
#
_cell.length_a   1.000
_cell.length_b   1.000
_cell.length_c   1.000
_cell.angle_alpha   90.00
_cell.angle_beta   90.00
_cell.angle_gamma   90.00
#
_symmetry.space_group_name_H-M   'P 1'
#
loop_
_entity.id
_entity.type
_entity.pdbx_description
1 polymer ?
#
loop_
_entity_poly.entity_id
_entity_poly.type
_entity_poly.pdbx_seq_one_letter_code
_entity_poly.pdbx_strand_id
1 'polypeptide(L)'
;MWTEITRPKYERKGAGYSSDLSDAEWAMIEPRLPQRNRLGRPPKTETRNVVNALLYMVRTGCQWRQLPREFPPYTTVQHYFYGWRDGGVLERINFELLLQARQAAGREPSPSAGVIDSQSVKTTEAGGPRGFDAAKKIKGRKRHVITDTTGLLVGAEVHPADMQDRDGAPLVIAAIHDLFPWLRHLFADSAYAGDKLLNMLTKFGNWTIEIVRRMADTIGFEVLPRRWVVERSLAWLNRNRRLAKDFEGTIASAKAWLYLASVQLLIRRVARA
;
A
#
# COMPACT_ATOMS: atom_id res chain seq x y z
N MET A 1 11.72 -22.35 -4.75
CA MET A 1 13.14 -22.69 -4.49
C MET A 1 14.01 -21.73 -5.29
N TRP A 2 15.12 -21.24 -4.72
CA TRP A 2 16.06 -20.36 -5.44
C TRP A 2 16.91 -21.24 -6.38
N THR A 3 16.92 -20.90 -7.67
CA THR A 3 17.77 -21.56 -8.67
C THR A 3 18.98 -20.68 -8.94
N GLU A 4 20.03 -21.22 -9.55
CA GLU A 4 21.21 -20.45 -9.98
C GLU A 4 20.83 -19.32 -10.97
N ILE A 5 19.81 -19.53 -11.78
CA ILE A 5 19.29 -18.55 -12.74
C ILE A 5 18.55 -17.41 -12.01
N THR A 6 17.79 -17.72 -10.96
CA THR A 6 16.97 -16.71 -10.26
C THR A 6 17.72 -16.00 -9.15
N ARG A 7 18.72 -16.64 -8.53
CA ARG A 7 19.50 -16.07 -7.43
C ARG A 7 20.13 -14.72 -7.75
N PRO A 8 20.86 -14.53 -8.87
CA PRO A 8 21.49 -13.26 -9.20
C PRO A 8 20.49 -12.11 -9.33
N LYS A 9 19.28 -12.38 -9.89
CA LYS A 9 18.20 -11.39 -10.06
C LYS A 9 17.68 -10.86 -8.72
N TYR A 10 17.78 -11.65 -7.64
CA TYR A 10 17.27 -11.28 -6.32
C TYR A 10 18.37 -10.99 -5.30
N GLU A 11 19.62 -11.16 -5.68
CA GLU A 11 20.76 -10.84 -4.83
C GLU A 11 20.86 -9.34 -4.59
N ARG A 12 21.12 -8.96 -3.33
CA ARG A 12 21.20 -7.56 -2.91
C ARG A 12 22.63 -7.29 -2.42
N LYS A 13 23.54 -7.02 -3.36
CA LYS A 13 24.94 -6.68 -3.04
C LYS A 13 25.00 -5.24 -2.48
N GLY A 14 25.84 -5.03 -1.47
CA GLY A 14 26.13 -3.71 -0.90
C GLY A 14 25.08 -3.13 0.05
N ALA A 15 23.98 -3.83 0.34
CA ALA A 15 23.00 -3.40 1.34
C ALA A 15 23.42 -3.88 2.74
N GLY A 16 23.43 -3.00 3.74
CA GLY A 16 23.68 -3.36 5.14
C GLY A 16 22.53 -4.19 5.71
N TYR A 17 21.30 -3.72 5.55
CA TYR A 17 20.08 -4.44 5.90
C TYR A 17 19.34 -4.92 4.65
N SER A 18 18.62 -6.03 4.77
CA SER A 18 17.78 -6.55 3.66
C SER A 18 16.68 -5.59 3.19
N SER A 19 16.38 -4.56 3.98
CA SER A 19 15.44 -3.48 3.69
C SER A 19 16.07 -2.33 2.91
N ASP A 20 17.39 -2.17 2.92
CA ASP A 20 18.06 -1.03 2.31
C ASP A 20 17.90 -1.02 0.79
N LEU A 21 17.93 0.16 0.21
CA LEU A 21 17.84 0.35 -1.23
C LEU A 21 19.18 0.00 -1.90
N SER A 22 19.13 -0.77 -2.98
CA SER A 22 20.25 -0.85 -3.93
C SER A 22 20.36 0.49 -4.68
N ASP A 23 21.50 0.68 -5.39
CA ASP A 23 21.68 1.93 -6.17
C ASP A 23 20.64 2.06 -7.27
N ALA A 24 20.27 0.96 -7.94
CA ALA A 24 19.20 0.95 -8.93
C ALA A 24 17.83 1.33 -8.31
N GLU A 25 17.51 0.82 -7.12
CA GLU A 25 16.29 1.15 -6.41
C GLU A 25 16.30 2.61 -5.93
N TRP A 26 17.46 3.12 -5.48
CA TRP A 26 17.63 4.51 -5.09
C TRP A 26 17.42 5.47 -6.27
N ALA A 27 18.05 5.21 -7.41
CA ALA A 27 17.90 6.00 -8.63
C ALA A 27 16.44 6.14 -9.09
N MET A 28 15.58 5.19 -8.75
CA MET A 28 14.16 5.26 -9.06
C MET A 28 13.37 6.14 -8.10
N ILE A 29 13.70 6.15 -6.81
CA ILE A 29 12.92 6.89 -5.83
C ILE A 29 13.41 8.32 -5.64
N GLU A 30 14.71 8.56 -5.78
CA GLU A 30 15.33 9.88 -5.55
C GLU A 30 14.66 11.02 -6.31
N PRO A 31 14.40 10.93 -7.64
CA PRO A 31 13.79 12.03 -8.40
C PRO A 31 12.33 12.29 -8.00
N ARG A 32 11.69 11.35 -7.30
CA ARG A 32 10.30 11.45 -6.85
C ARG A 32 10.14 12.03 -5.46
N LEU A 33 11.23 12.13 -4.71
CA LEU A 33 11.23 12.77 -3.40
C LEU A 33 11.20 14.29 -3.52
N PRO A 34 10.63 15.00 -2.54
CA PRO A 34 10.68 16.44 -2.51
C PRO A 34 12.11 16.95 -2.60
N GLN A 35 12.34 17.84 -3.55
CA GLN A 35 13.65 18.46 -3.70
C GLN A 35 13.98 19.34 -2.50
N ARG A 36 15.26 19.40 -2.16
CA ARG A 36 15.75 20.24 -1.06
C ARG A 36 15.51 21.71 -1.35
N ASN A 37 15.02 22.45 -0.37
CA ASN A 37 15.01 23.90 -0.45
C ASN A 37 16.44 24.42 -0.62
N ARG A 38 16.65 25.28 -1.62
CA ARG A 38 17.94 25.93 -1.86
C ARG A 38 18.25 27.02 -0.84
N LEU A 39 17.23 27.50 -0.12
CA LEU A 39 17.35 28.54 0.90
C LEU A 39 17.47 27.88 2.29
N GLY A 40 18.36 28.42 3.12
CA GLY A 40 18.58 27.96 4.49
C GLY A 40 19.80 27.06 4.66
N ARG A 41 19.97 26.56 5.90
CA ARG A 41 21.10 25.66 6.22
C ARG A 41 20.92 24.32 5.51
N PRO A 42 21.94 23.83 4.77
CA PRO A 42 21.88 22.51 4.14
C PRO A 42 21.56 21.40 5.17
N PRO A 43 20.64 20.49 4.89
CA PRO A 43 20.38 19.38 5.76
C PRO A 43 21.63 18.49 5.86
N LYS A 44 22.00 18.11 7.09
CA LYS A 44 23.15 17.23 7.35
C LYS A 44 22.86 15.75 7.02
N THR A 45 21.60 15.41 6.87
CA THR A 45 21.16 14.01 6.68
C THR A 45 20.92 13.73 5.21
N GLU A 46 21.53 12.68 4.71
CA GLU A 46 21.26 12.18 3.37
C GLU A 46 19.85 11.57 3.29
N THR A 47 19.08 11.95 2.29
CA THR A 47 17.71 11.51 2.12
C THR A 47 17.61 9.99 1.92
N ARG A 48 18.61 9.38 1.25
CA ARG A 48 18.69 7.91 1.10
C ARG A 48 18.69 7.18 2.45
N ASN A 49 19.45 7.69 3.42
CA ASN A 49 19.51 7.10 4.76
C ASN A 49 18.18 7.23 5.51
N VAL A 50 17.42 8.32 5.26
CA VAL A 50 16.05 8.47 5.80
C VAL A 50 15.11 7.44 5.18
N VAL A 51 15.16 7.24 3.86
CA VAL A 51 14.34 6.24 3.17
C VAL A 51 14.69 4.84 3.67
N ASN A 52 15.98 4.49 3.78
CA ASN A 52 16.43 3.21 4.29
C ASN A 52 15.92 2.96 5.72
N ALA A 53 15.98 3.98 6.59
CA ALA A 53 15.44 3.90 7.94
C ALA A 53 13.93 3.62 7.95
N LEU A 54 13.16 4.29 7.11
CA LEU A 54 11.72 4.06 6.97
C LEU A 54 11.41 2.67 6.42
N LEU A 55 12.16 2.19 5.42
CA LEU A 55 12.02 0.84 4.89
C LEU A 55 12.40 -0.23 5.91
N TYR A 56 13.41 0.04 6.74
CA TYR A 56 13.74 -0.81 7.87
C TYR A 56 12.58 -0.89 8.86
N MET A 57 12.02 0.26 9.24
CA MET A 57 10.89 0.33 10.18
C MET A 57 9.63 -0.38 9.68
N VAL A 58 9.28 -0.21 8.40
CA VAL A 58 8.12 -0.90 7.84
C VAL A 58 8.34 -2.41 7.82
N ARG A 59 9.56 -2.83 7.51
CA ARG A 59 9.91 -4.26 7.40
C ARG A 59 9.96 -4.96 8.75
N THR A 60 10.58 -4.34 9.75
CA THR A 60 10.82 -4.93 11.08
C THR A 60 9.70 -4.66 12.08
N GLY A 61 8.96 -3.57 11.89
CA GLY A 61 7.93 -3.11 12.82
C GLY A 61 8.51 -2.49 14.11
N CYS A 62 9.80 -2.13 14.14
CA CYS A 62 10.42 -1.56 15.33
C CYS A 62 9.76 -0.22 15.73
N GLN A 63 9.84 0.11 17.03
CA GLN A 63 9.41 1.40 17.53
C GLN A 63 10.40 2.49 17.10
N TRP A 64 9.96 3.75 17.02
CA TRP A 64 10.80 4.88 16.65
C TRP A 64 12.10 4.96 17.44
N ARG A 65 12.02 4.82 18.76
CA ARG A 65 13.18 4.88 19.66
C ARG A 65 14.09 3.65 19.58
N GLN A 66 13.65 2.58 18.92
CA GLN A 66 14.43 1.36 18.69
C GLN A 66 15.05 1.31 17.28
N LEU A 67 15.01 2.43 16.55
CA LEU A 67 15.71 2.53 15.28
C LEU A 67 17.22 2.38 15.53
N PRO A 68 17.94 1.48 14.81
CA PRO A 68 19.38 1.28 14.95
C PRO A 68 20.18 2.58 14.80
N ARG A 69 21.28 2.67 15.51
CA ARG A 69 22.12 3.90 15.59
C ARG A 69 22.83 4.25 14.29
N GLU A 70 22.95 3.30 13.38
CA GLU A 70 23.52 3.48 12.04
C GLU A 70 22.63 4.36 11.14
N PHE A 71 21.33 4.42 11.45
CA PHE A 71 20.40 5.33 10.78
C PHE A 71 20.44 6.74 11.39
N PRO A 72 19.91 7.74 10.70
CA PRO A 72 19.74 9.07 11.27
C PRO A 72 18.91 9.03 12.55
N PRO A 73 19.07 10.00 13.46
CA PRO A 73 18.27 10.09 14.66
C PRO A 73 16.77 9.90 14.37
N TYR A 74 16.10 9.09 15.17
CA TYR A 74 14.68 8.75 14.92
C TYR A 74 13.78 9.99 14.80
N THR A 75 14.08 11.06 15.52
CA THR A 75 13.35 12.33 15.44
C THR A 75 13.48 12.98 14.07
N THR A 76 14.67 12.89 13.43
CA THR A 76 14.88 13.34 12.06
C THR A 76 14.08 12.50 11.07
N VAL A 77 14.15 11.17 11.19
CA VAL A 77 13.41 10.25 10.31
C VAL A 77 11.90 10.46 10.46
N GLN A 78 11.44 10.68 11.68
CA GLN A 78 10.05 10.97 12.02
C GLN A 78 9.55 12.29 11.40
N HIS A 79 10.38 13.33 11.43
CA HIS A 79 10.09 14.61 10.80
C HIS A 79 9.86 14.46 9.27
N TYR A 80 10.75 13.72 8.58
CA TYR A 80 10.59 13.43 7.15
C TYR A 80 9.33 12.59 6.90
N PHE A 81 9.08 11.57 7.70
CA PHE A 81 7.89 10.73 7.56
C PHE A 81 6.60 11.54 7.67
N TYR A 82 6.49 12.40 8.67
CA TYR A 82 5.30 13.24 8.83
C TYR A 82 5.16 14.27 7.71
N GLY A 83 6.24 14.89 7.29
CA GLY A 83 6.20 15.82 6.16
C GLY A 83 5.77 15.12 4.85
N TRP A 84 6.27 13.92 4.58
CA TRP A 84 5.89 13.15 3.40
C TRP A 84 4.46 12.60 3.48
N ARG A 85 4.01 12.19 4.67
CA ARG A 85 2.63 11.81 4.93
C ARG A 85 1.67 12.97 4.65
N ASP A 86 1.93 14.12 5.26
CA ASP A 86 1.04 15.28 5.19
C ASP A 86 1.06 15.95 3.81
N GLY A 87 2.16 15.83 3.08
CA GLY A 87 2.31 16.29 1.70
C GLY A 87 1.86 15.29 0.63
N GLY A 88 1.29 14.11 0.98
CA GLY A 88 0.84 13.11 0.00
C GLY A 88 1.96 12.52 -0.86
N VAL A 89 3.20 12.59 -0.39
CA VAL A 89 4.39 12.19 -1.17
C VAL A 89 4.39 10.69 -1.44
N LEU A 90 3.99 9.87 -0.46
CA LEU A 90 4.01 8.43 -0.58
C LEU A 90 2.94 7.91 -1.55
N GLU A 91 1.76 8.51 -1.55
CA GLU A 91 0.69 8.25 -2.50
C GLU A 91 1.12 8.59 -3.93
N ARG A 92 1.73 9.76 -4.13
CA ARG A 92 2.25 10.19 -5.43
C ARG A 92 3.35 9.25 -5.94
N ILE A 93 4.30 8.88 -5.10
CA ILE A 93 5.37 7.93 -5.46
C ILE A 93 4.77 6.57 -5.83
N ASN A 94 3.79 6.09 -5.07
CA ASN A 94 3.09 4.84 -5.39
C ASN A 94 2.42 4.91 -6.77
N PHE A 95 1.72 6.00 -7.05
CA PHE A 95 1.06 6.22 -8.35
C PHE A 95 2.07 6.15 -9.50
N GLU A 96 3.15 6.94 -9.45
CA GLU A 96 4.16 6.99 -10.51
C GLU A 96 4.86 5.63 -10.72
N LEU A 97 5.22 4.95 -9.63
CA LEU A 97 5.85 3.62 -9.71
C LEU A 97 4.88 2.54 -10.20
N LEU A 98 3.59 2.66 -9.89
CA LEU A 98 2.56 1.76 -10.43
C LEU A 98 2.51 1.87 -11.94
N LEU A 99 2.43 3.10 -12.49
CA LEU A 99 2.41 3.31 -13.94
C LEU A 99 3.65 2.70 -14.60
N GLN A 100 4.83 2.95 -14.03
CA GLN A 100 6.09 2.41 -14.53
C GLN A 100 6.15 0.87 -14.46
N ALA A 101 5.69 0.29 -13.35
CA ALA A 101 5.67 -1.17 -13.18
C ALA A 101 4.73 -1.86 -14.18
N ARG A 102 3.62 -1.21 -14.53
CA ARG A 102 2.69 -1.71 -15.53
C ARG A 102 3.30 -1.64 -16.94
N GLN A 103 3.91 -0.51 -17.30
CA GLN A 103 4.62 -0.35 -18.58
C GLN A 103 5.75 -1.36 -18.75
N ALA A 104 6.57 -1.57 -17.71
CA ALA A 104 7.62 -2.58 -17.71
C ALA A 104 7.09 -4.02 -17.87
N ALA A 105 5.81 -4.25 -17.54
CA ALA A 105 5.12 -5.52 -17.77
C ALA A 105 4.36 -5.58 -19.10
N GLY A 106 4.59 -4.63 -20.03
CA GLY A 106 3.92 -4.56 -21.34
C GLY A 106 2.43 -4.22 -21.25
N ARG A 107 2.01 -3.48 -20.21
CA ARG A 107 0.62 -3.08 -20.00
C ARG A 107 0.46 -1.56 -20.11
N GLU A 108 -0.77 -1.15 -20.43
CA GLU A 108 -1.12 0.26 -20.35
C GLU A 108 -0.86 0.82 -18.95
N PRO A 109 -0.33 2.05 -18.82
CA PRO A 109 -0.01 2.66 -17.53
C PRO A 109 -1.23 2.71 -16.60
N SER A 110 -2.36 3.23 -17.09
CA SER A 110 -3.60 3.29 -16.33
C SER A 110 -4.36 1.95 -16.43
N PRO A 111 -4.74 1.31 -15.31
CA PRO A 111 -5.58 0.13 -15.35
C PRO A 111 -7.00 0.50 -15.78
N SER A 112 -7.69 -0.39 -16.51
CA SER A 112 -9.12 -0.28 -16.84
C SER A 112 -10.00 -1.06 -15.87
N ALA A 113 -9.43 -2.07 -15.20
CA ALA A 113 -10.10 -2.88 -14.19
C ALA A 113 -9.21 -3.10 -12.96
N GLY A 114 -9.84 -3.27 -11.82
CA GLY A 114 -9.19 -3.52 -10.54
C GLY A 114 -9.95 -4.52 -9.67
N VAL A 115 -9.39 -4.82 -8.53
CA VAL A 115 -10.01 -5.66 -7.51
C VAL A 115 -10.02 -4.89 -6.20
N ILE A 116 -11.19 -4.79 -5.57
CA ILE A 116 -11.38 -4.12 -4.27
C ILE A 116 -11.55 -5.16 -3.17
N ASP A 117 -10.94 -4.93 -2.03
CA ASP A 117 -11.12 -5.73 -0.82
C ASP A 117 -10.79 -4.91 0.43
N SER A 118 -11.14 -5.45 1.60
CA SER A 118 -10.86 -4.84 2.89
C SER A 118 -10.21 -5.82 3.86
N GLN A 119 -9.25 -5.31 4.63
CA GLN A 119 -8.62 -6.04 5.72
C GLN A 119 -8.84 -5.33 7.05
N SER A 120 -9.51 -5.98 7.99
CA SER A 120 -9.60 -5.49 9.37
C SER A 120 -8.36 -5.91 10.16
N VAL A 121 -7.73 -4.96 10.85
CA VAL A 121 -6.54 -5.19 11.67
C VAL A 121 -6.75 -4.64 13.07
N LYS A 122 -6.24 -5.38 14.07
CA LYS A 122 -6.28 -4.93 15.46
C LYS A 122 -5.39 -3.70 15.64
N THR A 123 -5.89 -2.71 16.37
CA THR A 123 -5.06 -1.60 16.89
C THR A 123 -4.43 -2.01 18.21
N THR A 124 -3.44 -1.22 18.62
CA THR A 124 -2.81 -1.29 19.95
C THR A 124 -3.41 -0.24 20.89
N GLU A 125 -2.79 -0.08 22.06
CA GLU A 125 -3.16 0.92 23.07
C GLU A 125 -2.75 2.35 22.69
N ALA A 126 -2.08 2.54 21.55
CA ALA A 126 -1.61 3.86 21.08
C ALA A 126 -2.75 4.89 20.85
N GLY A 127 -4.01 4.45 20.96
CA GLY A 127 -5.18 5.33 20.85
C GLY A 127 -5.61 5.58 19.40
N GLY A 128 -6.32 6.70 19.22
CA GLY A 128 -6.84 7.14 17.93
C GLY A 128 -8.14 6.45 17.48
N PRO A 129 -8.71 6.89 16.33
CA PRO A 129 -9.97 6.36 15.82
C PRO A 129 -9.89 4.86 15.55
N ARG A 130 -10.87 4.11 16.06
CA ARG A 130 -11.02 2.66 15.90
C ARG A 130 -12.47 2.25 16.06
N GLY A 131 -12.87 1.14 15.45
CA GLY A 131 -14.22 0.58 15.54
C GLY A 131 -14.18 -0.94 15.74
N PHE A 132 -15.35 -1.56 15.80
CA PHE A 132 -15.50 -3.02 15.94
C PHE A 132 -16.12 -3.62 14.67
N ASP A 133 -15.36 -4.43 13.97
CA ASP A 133 -15.85 -5.26 12.87
C ASP A 133 -16.58 -6.48 13.45
N ALA A 134 -17.90 -6.44 13.42
CA ALA A 134 -18.73 -7.51 13.98
C ALA A 134 -18.60 -8.84 13.22
N ALA A 135 -18.39 -8.79 11.90
CA ALA A 135 -18.26 -9.99 11.07
C ALA A 135 -16.93 -10.72 11.32
N LYS A 136 -15.84 -9.97 11.43
CA LYS A 136 -14.50 -10.51 11.67
C LYS A 136 -14.14 -10.58 13.16
N LYS A 137 -14.99 -10.04 14.05
CA LYS A 137 -14.77 -9.92 15.51
C LYS A 137 -13.44 -9.24 15.86
N ILE A 138 -13.10 -8.17 15.12
CA ILE A 138 -11.87 -7.42 15.28
C ILE A 138 -12.18 -5.98 15.73
N LYS A 139 -11.60 -5.55 16.86
CA LYS A 139 -11.57 -4.15 17.26
C LYS A 139 -10.32 -3.48 16.73
N GLY A 140 -10.49 -2.49 15.84
CA GLY A 140 -9.35 -1.83 15.22
C GLY A 140 -9.70 -0.95 14.04
N ARG A 141 -8.92 -1.03 12.98
CA ARG A 141 -9.11 -0.29 11.73
C ARG A 141 -9.27 -1.23 10.55
N LYS A 142 -9.94 -0.74 9.54
CA LYS A 142 -10.11 -1.44 8.27
C LYS A 142 -9.28 -0.73 7.20
N ARG A 143 -8.51 -1.51 6.45
CA ARG A 143 -7.74 -1.07 5.29
C ARG A 143 -8.52 -1.46 4.06
N HIS A 144 -9.10 -0.50 3.38
CA HIS A 144 -9.69 -0.69 2.05
C HIS A 144 -8.63 -0.50 1.00
N VAL A 145 -8.51 -1.44 0.09
CA VAL A 145 -7.51 -1.40 -0.98
C VAL A 145 -8.15 -1.68 -2.34
N ILE A 146 -7.70 -0.98 -3.35
CA ILE A 146 -7.93 -1.33 -4.75
C ILE A 146 -6.57 -1.70 -5.35
N THR A 147 -6.51 -2.86 -5.97
CA THR A 147 -5.35 -3.29 -6.75
C THR A 147 -5.72 -3.38 -8.22
N ASP A 148 -4.74 -3.29 -9.11
CA ASP A 148 -4.94 -3.68 -10.49
C ASP A 148 -5.06 -5.21 -10.62
N THR A 149 -5.34 -5.70 -11.81
CA THR A 149 -5.48 -7.13 -12.08
C THR A 149 -4.17 -7.94 -11.96
N THR A 150 -3.04 -7.28 -11.70
CA THR A 150 -1.75 -7.92 -11.40
C THR A 150 -1.40 -7.89 -9.91
N GLY A 151 -2.21 -7.22 -9.10
CA GLY A 151 -2.05 -7.11 -7.66
C GLY A 151 -1.19 -5.92 -7.21
N LEU A 152 -0.96 -4.92 -8.05
CA LEU A 152 -0.29 -3.69 -7.66
C LEU A 152 -1.29 -2.73 -7.04
N LEU A 153 -0.91 -2.07 -5.94
CA LEU A 153 -1.78 -1.15 -5.22
C LEU A 153 -2.08 0.09 -6.05
N VAL A 154 -3.35 0.25 -6.43
CA VAL A 154 -3.89 1.43 -7.10
C VAL A 154 -4.23 2.52 -6.09
N GLY A 155 -4.92 2.14 -5.02
CA GLY A 155 -5.29 3.06 -3.96
C GLY A 155 -5.65 2.35 -2.67
N ALA A 156 -5.57 3.10 -1.57
CA ALA A 156 -5.92 2.60 -0.24
C ALA A 156 -6.50 3.69 0.64
N GLU A 157 -7.48 3.31 1.47
CA GLU A 157 -8.01 4.12 2.55
C GLU A 157 -8.04 3.32 3.85
N VAL A 158 -7.87 4.04 4.97
CA VAL A 158 -7.92 3.45 6.31
C VAL A 158 -9.01 4.18 7.10
N HIS A 159 -9.84 3.41 7.80
CA HIS A 159 -10.93 3.97 8.60
C HIS A 159 -11.22 3.05 9.81
N PRO A 160 -12.05 3.48 10.80
CA PRO A 160 -12.50 2.60 11.87
C PRO A 160 -13.16 1.33 11.33
N ALA A 161 -12.97 0.19 12.02
CA ALA A 161 -13.36 -1.12 11.50
C ALA A 161 -14.88 -1.39 11.53
N ASP A 162 -15.67 -0.56 12.20
CA ASP A 162 -17.14 -0.62 12.25
C ASP A 162 -17.83 -0.19 10.94
N MET A 163 -17.13 0.56 10.09
CA MET A 163 -17.63 0.90 8.75
C MET A 163 -17.75 -0.35 7.89
N GLN A 164 -18.91 -0.58 7.26
CA GLN A 164 -19.11 -1.72 6.36
C GLN A 164 -18.31 -1.57 5.05
N ASP A 165 -18.01 -2.70 4.41
CA ASP A 165 -17.16 -2.70 3.20
C ASP A 165 -17.78 -1.89 2.06
N ARG A 166 -19.10 -2.00 1.86
CA ARG A 166 -19.84 -1.19 0.88
C ARG A 166 -19.85 0.32 1.16
N ASP A 167 -19.69 0.72 2.43
CA ASP A 167 -19.65 2.13 2.83
C ASP A 167 -18.23 2.72 2.76
N GLY A 168 -17.22 1.87 2.88
CA GLY A 168 -15.81 2.25 2.72
C GLY A 168 -15.34 2.31 1.25
N ALA A 169 -15.97 1.57 0.35
CA ALA A 169 -15.61 1.54 -1.07
C ALA A 169 -15.62 2.93 -1.74
N PRO A 170 -16.63 3.78 -1.55
CA PRO A 170 -16.64 5.12 -2.14
C PRO A 170 -15.47 6.00 -1.71
N LEU A 171 -14.93 5.82 -0.50
CA LEU A 171 -13.80 6.60 0.00
C LEU A 171 -12.54 6.34 -0.84
N VAL A 172 -12.23 5.06 -1.09
CA VAL A 172 -11.05 4.70 -1.87
C VAL A 172 -11.24 5.02 -3.36
N ILE A 173 -12.47 4.90 -3.88
CA ILE A 173 -12.79 5.27 -5.27
C ILE A 173 -12.66 6.78 -5.47
N ALA A 174 -13.17 7.60 -4.54
CA ALA A 174 -13.02 9.05 -4.57
C ALA A 174 -11.55 9.50 -4.58
N ALA A 175 -10.70 8.80 -3.83
CA ALA A 175 -9.28 9.12 -3.76
C ALA A 175 -8.50 8.85 -5.05
N ILE A 176 -9.02 7.99 -5.96
CA ILE A 176 -8.28 7.54 -7.14
C ILE A 176 -8.94 7.87 -8.48
N HIS A 177 -10.21 8.26 -8.49
CA HIS A 177 -10.99 8.33 -9.74
C HIS A 177 -10.42 9.36 -10.75
N ASP A 178 -9.87 10.47 -10.28
CA ASP A 178 -9.21 11.48 -11.13
C ASP A 178 -7.81 11.03 -11.59
N LEU A 179 -7.13 10.21 -10.77
CA LEU A 179 -5.80 9.71 -11.09
C LEU A 179 -5.84 8.60 -12.15
N PHE A 180 -6.92 7.83 -12.19
CA PHE A 180 -7.08 6.68 -13.09
C PHE A 180 -8.38 6.78 -13.92
N PRO A 181 -8.43 7.66 -14.93
CA PRO A 181 -9.65 7.93 -15.69
C PRO A 181 -10.20 6.72 -16.45
N TRP A 182 -9.36 5.73 -16.75
CA TRP A 182 -9.74 4.49 -17.43
C TRP A 182 -10.20 3.38 -16.50
N LEU A 183 -9.97 3.50 -15.18
CA LEU A 183 -10.42 2.51 -14.21
C LEU A 183 -11.92 2.69 -13.97
N ARG A 184 -12.72 1.77 -14.49
CA ARG A 184 -14.19 1.82 -14.42
C ARG A 184 -14.83 0.52 -13.97
N HIS A 185 -14.04 -0.56 -13.86
CA HIS A 185 -14.56 -1.87 -13.51
C HIS A 185 -13.83 -2.43 -12.29
N LEU A 186 -14.58 -2.85 -11.26
CA LEU A 186 -14.04 -3.44 -10.06
C LEU A 186 -14.62 -4.84 -9.84
N PHE A 187 -13.74 -5.80 -9.55
CA PHE A 187 -14.13 -7.09 -9.03
C PHE A 187 -14.16 -7.01 -7.50
N ALA A 188 -15.20 -7.53 -6.87
CA ALA A 188 -15.41 -7.47 -5.44
C ALA A 188 -16.05 -8.75 -4.89
N ASP A 189 -16.03 -8.94 -3.58
CA ASP A 189 -16.80 -10.00 -2.93
C ASP A 189 -18.24 -9.57 -2.63
N SER A 190 -19.04 -10.49 -2.05
CA SER A 190 -20.44 -10.25 -1.73
C SER A 190 -20.69 -9.15 -0.69
N ALA A 191 -19.70 -8.77 0.12
CA ALA A 191 -19.83 -7.67 1.08
C ALA A 191 -20.00 -6.30 0.41
N TYR A 192 -19.64 -6.20 -0.87
CA TYR A 192 -19.83 -5.00 -1.69
C TYR A 192 -21.14 -5.00 -2.51
N ALA A 193 -21.95 -6.03 -2.38
CA ALA A 193 -23.21 -6.12 -3.10
C ALA A 193 -24.27 -5.14 -2.56
N GLY A 194 -25.12 -4.62 -3.44
CA GLY A 194 -26.32 -3.87 -3.12
C GLY A 194 -26.41 -2.50 -3.81
N ASP A 195 -27.67 -2.07 -4.00
CA ASP A 195 -28.01 -0.85 -4.75
C ASP A 195 -27.45 0.43 -4.12
N LYS A 196 -27.27 0.43 -2.80
CA LYS A 196 -26.70 1.59 -2.08
C LYS A 196 -25.33 1.96 -2.63
N LEU A 197 -24.44 0.97 -2.82
CA LEU A 197 -23.11 1.21 -3.38
C LEU A 197 -23.20 1.62 -4.85
N LEU A 198 -23.99 0.93 -5.65
CA LEU A 198 -24.18 1.27 -7.07
C LEU A 198 -24.67 2.70 -7.25
N ASN A 199 -25.68 3.13 -6.46
CA ASN A 199 -26.19 4.49 -6.49
C ASN A 199 -25.17 5.55 -6.03
N MET A 200 -24.25 5.20 -5.11
CA MET A 200 -23.15 6.09 -4.74
C MET A 200 -22.10 6.21 -5.84
N LEU A 201 -21.84 5.15 -6.59
CA LEU A 201 -20.85 5.11 -7.66
C LEU A 201 -21.26 5.95 -8.87
N THR A 202 -22.56 6.17 -9.11
CA THR A 202 -23.02 7.06 -10.19
C THR A 202 -22.48 8.48 -10.06
N LYS A 203 -22.13 8.92 -8.83
CA LYS A 203 -21.52 10.24 -8.57
C LYS A 203 -20.09 10.35 -9.12
N PHE A 204 -19.41 9.21 -9.30
CA PHE A 204 -18.04 9.14 -9.83
C PHE A 204 -17.99 8.74 -11.31
N GLY A 205 -19.15 8.67 -11.99
CA GLY A 205 -19.28 8.28 -13.39
C GLY A 205 -19.69 6.82 -13.56
N ASN A 206 -19.37 6.24 -14.74
CA ASN A 206 -19.84 4.90 -15.11
C ASN A 206 -18.96 3.79 -14.50
N TRP A 207 -18.97 3.68 -13.18
CA TRP A 207 -18.29 2.60 -12.48
C TRP A 207 -19.19 1.37 -12.41
N THR A 208 -18.59 0.19 -12.62
CA THR A 208 -19.26 -1.10 -12.50
C THR A 208 -18.56 -1.95 -11.45
N ILE A 209 -19.35 -2.69 -10.65
CA ILE A 209 -18.83 -3.68 -9.70
C ILE A 209 -19.38 -5.04 -10.07
N GLU A 210 -18.47 -5.97 -10.33
CA GLU A 210 -18.76 -7.38 -10.55
C GLU A 210 -18.53 -8.17 -9.26
N ILE A 211 -19.61 -8.74 -8.72
CA ILE A 211 -19.52 -9.57 -7.52
C ILE A 211 -19.08 -10.98 -7.91
N VAL A 212 -17.84 -11.30 -7.59
CA VAL A 212 -17.27 -12.63 -7.80
C VAL A 212 -17.72 -13.55 -6.67
N ARG A 213 -18.65 -14.47 -6.97
CA ARG A 213 -19.19 -15.44 -6.03
C ARG A 213 -18.51 -16.80 -6.21
N ARG A 214 -18.41 -17.55 -5.13
CA ARG A 214 -18.08 -18.96 -5.17
C ARG A 214 -19.27 -19.72 -5.74
N MET A 215 -19.02 -20.75 -6.57
CA MET A 215 -20.09 -21.63 -7.00
C MET A 215 -20.66 -22.39 -5.79
N ALA A 216 -22.00 -22.52 -5.73
CA ALA A 216 -22.70 -23.10 -4.57
C ALA A 216 -22.29 -24.57 -4.32
N ASP A 217 -21.93 -25.30 -5.37
CA ASP A 217 -21.65 -26.73 -5.32
C ASP A 217 -20.18 -27.08 -5.09
N THR A 218 -19.29 -26.08 -4.86
CA THR A 218 -17.86 -26.33 -4.68
C THR A 218 -17.57 -26.73 -3.24
N ILE A 219 -17.14 -27.97 -3.02
CA ILE A 219 -16.64 -28.49 -1.74
C ILE A 219 -15.11 -28.27 -1.66
N GLY A 220 -14.61 -27.68 -0.58
CA GLY A 220 -13.19 -27.44 -0.37
C GLY A 220 -12.72 -26.04 -0.76
N PHE A 221 -11.41 -25.80 -0.83
CA PHE A 221 -10.80 -24.53 -1.19
C PHE A 221 -10.82 -24.32 -2.71
N GLU A 222 -11.43 -23.22 -3.17
CA GLU A 222 -11.45 -22.80 -4.56
C GLU A 222 -10.74 -21.46 -4.72
N VAL A 223 -9.77 -21.39 -5.63
CA VAL A 223 -9.14 -20.12 -6.02
C VAL A 223 -10.09 -19.41 -6.96
N LEU A 224 -10.80 -18.39 -6.46
CA LEU A 224 -11.65 -17.56 -7.30
C LEU A 224 -10.77 -16.68 -8.18
N PRO A 225 -10.79 -16.88 -9.51
CA PRO A 225 -10.04 -16.03 -10.43
C PRO A 225 -10.37 -14.55 -10.14
N ARG A 226 -9.34 -13.71 -10.12
CA ARG A 226 -9.40 -12.27 -9.82
C ARG A 226 -9.49 -11.92 -8.33
N ARG A 227 -10.35 -12.51 -7.51
CA ARG A 227 -10.37 -12.22 -6.06
C ARG A 227 -9.07 -12.55 -5.35
N TRP A 228 -8.48 -13.72 -5.62
CA TRP A 228 -7.21 -14.10 -5.00
C TRP A 228 -6.08 -13.09 -5.25
N VAL A 229 -6.19 -12.25 -6.29
CA VAL A 229 -5.20 -11.22 -6.62
C VAL A 229 -5.04 -10.20 -5.50
N VAL A 230 -6.15 -9.66 -4.98
CA VAL A 230 -6.10 -8.68 -3.89
C VAL A 230 -5.73 -9.34 -2.57
N GLU A 231 -6.19 -10.58 -2.31
CA GLU A 231 -5.80 -11.36 -1.14
C GLU A 231 -4.28 -11.59 -1.12
N ARG A 232 -3.70 -11.97 -2.26
CA ARG A 232 -2.25 -12.09 -2.44
C ARG A 232 -1.53 -10.75 -2.21
N SER A 233 -2.10 -9.65 -2.67
CA SER A 233 -1.52 -8.32 -2.49
C SER A 233 -1.51 -7.91 -1.01
N LEU A 234 -2.59 -8.16 -0.29
CA LEU A 234 -2.66 -7.97 1.15
C LEU A 234 -1.63 -8.86 1.88
N ALA A 235 -1.46 -10.11 1.44
CA ALA A 235 -0.44 -11.01 1.98
C ALA A 235 0.99 -10.48 1.72
N TRP A 236 1.27 -9.90 0.55
CA TRP A 236 2.56 -9.26 0.27
C TRP A 236 2.82 -8.03 1.13
N LEU A 237 1.81 -7.18 1.34
CA LEU A 237 1.90 -6.03 2.22
C LEU A 237 2.15 -6.46 3.67
N ASN A 238 1.45 -7.50 4.14
CA ASN A 238 1.57 -8.03 5.50
C ASN A 238 2.91 -8.75 5.79
N ARG A 239 3.75 -9.02 4.78
CA ARG A 239 5.15 -9.40 5.01
C ARG A 239 5.96 -8.31 5.74
N ASN A 240 5.46 -7.11 5.73
CA ASN A 240 6.00 -5.99 6.50
C ASN A 240 5.41 -6.04 7.91
N ARG A 241 6.24 -6.32 8.91
CA ARG A 241 5.81 -6.54 10.31
C ARG A 241 5.07 -5.34 10.90
N ARG A 242 5.37 -4.11 10.44
CA ARG A 242 4.63 -2.92 10.88
C ARG A 242 3.15 -2.96 10.49
N LEU A 243 2.80 -3.72 9.46
CA LEU A 243 1.41 -3.90 9.01
C LEU A 243 0.69 -5.10 9.66
N ALA A 244 1.38 -5.93 10.47
CA ALA A 244 0.76 -7.09 11.15
C ALA A 244 -0.37 -6.68 12.12
N LYS A 245 -0.23 -5.50 12.73
CA LYS A 245 -1.26 -4.77 13.47
C LYS A 245 -1.21 -3.31 13.07
N ASP A 246 -2.16 -2.51 13.51
CA ASP A 246 -2.08 -1.06 13.40
C ASP A 246 -1.56 -0.48 14.72
N PHE A 247 -0.30 -0.02 14.69
CA PHE A 247 0.41 0.56 15.83
C PHE A 247 0.30 2.09 15.86
N GLU A 248 -0.44 2.70 14.92
CA GLU A 248 -0.40 4.13 14.69
C GLU A 248 -1.49 4.86 15.49
N GLY A 249 -1.13 6.02 16.07
CA GLY A 249 -2.09 6.88 16.74
C GLY A 249 -3.08 7.57 15.79
N THR A 250 -2.72 7.72 14.49
CA THR A 250 -3.58 8.41 13.51
C THR A 250 -3.85 7.54 12.28
N ILE A 251 -5.00 7.76 11.65
CA ILE A 251 -5.37 7.12 10.38
C ILE A 251 -4.39 7.52 9.27
N ALA A 252 -3.98 8.79 9.22
CA ALA A 252 -3.03 9.28 8.22
C ALA A 252 -1.68 8.52 8.29
N SER A 253 -1.16 8.25 9.50
CA SER A 253 0.07 7.47 9.66
C SER A 253 -0.12 6.00 9.25
N ALA A 254 -1.26 5.39 9.59
CA ALA A 254 -1.58 4.03 9.18
C ALA A 254 -1.63 3.89 7.66
N LYS A 255 -2.27 4.85 6.97
CA LYS A 255 -2.32 4.94 5.51
C LYS A 255 -0.93 5.15 4.90
N ALA A 256 -0.13 6.05 5.47
CA ALA A 256 1.24 6.32 4.99
C ALA A 256 2.14 5.08 5.06
N TRP A 257 2.08 4.30 6.14
CA TRP A 257 2.82 3.04 6.24
C TRP A 257 2.36 1.99 5.22
N LEU A 258 1.07 1.94 4.91
CA LEU A 258 0.54 1.05 3.88
C LEU A 258 1.10 1.42 2.50
N TYR A 259 1.10 2.71 2.14
CA TYR A 259 1.70 3.18 0.89
C TYR A 259 3.21 2.97 0.86
N LEU A 260 3.94 3.18 1.96
CA LEU A 260 5.38 2.92 2.02
C LEU A 260 5.71 1.43 1.79
N ALA A 261 4.90 0.52 2.32
CA ALA A 261 5.05 -0.91 2.06
C ALA A 261 4.81 -1.26 0.58
N SER A 262 3.82 -0.61 -0.05
CA SER A 262 3.57 -0.75 -1.49
C SER A 262 4.70 -0.16 -2.34
N VAL A 263 5.19 1.03 -1.99
CA VAL A 263 6.34 1.67 -2.65
C VAL A 263 7.56 0.75 -2.61
N GLN A 264 7.86 0.12 -1.46
CA GLN A 264 8.96 -0.84 -1.36
C GLN A 264 8.81 -2.02 -2.34
N LEU A 265 7.59 -2.53 -2.47
CA LEU A 265 7.28 -3.62 -3.40
C LEU A 265 7.46 -3.19 -4.86
N LEU A 266 6.93 -2.01 -5.20
CA LEU A 266 6.99 -1.45 -6.55
C LEU A 266 8.42 -1.14 -7.00
N ILE A 267 9.22 -0.46 -6.16
CA ILE A 267 10.63 -0.16 -6.44
C ILE A 267 11.38 -1.45 -6.77
N ARG A 268 11.23 -2.47 -5.92
CA ARG A 268 11.88 -3.76 -6.12
C ARG A 268 11.43 -4.48 -7.38
N ARG A 269 10.19 -4.29 -7.78
CA ARG A 269 9.65 -4.89 -9.01
C ARG A 269 10.21 -4.19 -10.24
N VAL A 270 10.19 -2.86 -10.26
CA VAL A 270 10.66 -2.06 -11.40
C VAL A 270 12.18 -2.18 -11.56
N ALA A 271 12.94 -2.17 -10.47
CA ALA A 271 14.41 -2.31 -10.53
C ALA A 271 14.89 -3.69 -11.04
N ARG A 272 13.99 -4.67 -11.19
CA ARG A 272 14.30 -6.01 -11.69
C ARG A 272 13.74 -6.29 -13.08
N ALA A 273 12.91 -5.40 -13.60
CA ALA A 273 12.34 -5.52 -14.93
C ALA A 273 13.37 -5.15 -16.00
#